data_d51195c407c123502d2980ce52c51216
#
_entry.id   d51195c407c123502d2980ce52c51216
#
_cell.length_a   1.000
_cell.length_b   1.000
_cell.length_c   1.000
_cell.angle_alpha   90.00
_cell.angle_beta   90.00
_cell.angle_gamma   90.00
#
_symmetry.space_group_name_H-M   'P 1'
#
loop_
_entity.id
_entity.type
_entity.pdbx_description
1 polymer ?
#
loop_
_entity_poly.entity_id
_entity_poly.type
_entity_poly.pdbx_seq_one_letter_code
_entity_poly.pdbx_strand_id
1 'polypeptide(L)' 'MKLSSEFASVEIALDDRGNGPRLMIRDARNGRCVFLDPLELAALVWVRHEELLPFLDPARLDVA' A
#
# COMPACT_ATOMS: atom_id res chain seq x y z
N MET A 1 7.19 9.29 -4.30
CA MET A 1 8.23 8.26 -4.40
C MET A 1 7.65 7.02 -5.02
N LYS A 2 8.39 6.39 -5.91
CA LYS A 2 7.92 5.22 -6.60
C LYS A 2 8.79 4.02 -6.23
N LEU A 3 8.16 2.91 -5.89
CA LEU A 3 8.83 1.65 -5.59
C LEU A 3 8.36 0.61 -6.58
N SER A 4 9.28 0.01 -7.31
CA SER A 4 8.93 -0.93 -8.37
C SER A 4 9.80 -2.16 -8.32
N SER A 5 9.19 -3.28 -8.65
CA SER A 5 9.88 -4.52 -8.95
C SER A 5 9.27 -5.07 -10.23
N GLU A 6 9.72 -6.24 -10.67
CA GLU A 6 9.11 -6.84 -11.87
C GLU A 6 7.67 -7.30 -11.61
N PHE A 7 7.26 -7.42 -10.34
CA PHE A 7 5.93 -7.92 -10.01
C PHE A 7 4.97 -6.84 -9.55
N ALA A 8 5.46 -5.68 -9.16
CA ALA A 8 4.59 -4.64 -8.61
C ALA A 8 5.22 -3.27 -8.78
N SER A 9 4.37 -2.26 -8.83
CA SER A 9 4.81 -0.87 -8.87
C SER A 9 3.83 -0.04 -8.07
N VAL A 10 4.35 0.68 -7.07
CA VAL A 10 3.51 1.52 -6.22
C VAL A 10 4.08 2.92 -6.14
N GLU A 11 3.19 3.89 -6.00
CA GLU A 11 3.55 5.26 -5.70
C GLU A 11 3.18 5.58 -4.27
N ILE A 12 4.08 6.27 -3.58
CA ILE A 12 3.91 6.63 -2.18
C ILE A 12 4.10 8.12 -2.05
N ALA A 13 3.16 8.78 -1.40
CA ALA A 13 3.24 10.23 -1.18
C ALA A 13 2.63 10.60 0.15
N LEU A 14 3.16 11.64 0.76
CA LEU A 14 2.59 12.20 1.97
C LEU A 14 1.39 13.06 1.59
N ASP A 15 0.29 12.87 2.29
CA ASP A 15 -0.93 13.64 2.09
C ASP A 15 -1.31 14.28 3.42
N ASP A 16 -1.29 15.60 3.46
CA ASP A 16 -1.64 16.37 4.66
C ASP A 16 -2.86 17.26 4.45
N ARG A 17 -3.66 16.98 3.43
CA ARG A 17 -4.82 17.81 3.10
C ARG A 17 -6.02 17.56 3.99
N GLY A 18 -6.01 16.47 4.76
CA GLY A 18 -7.13 16.13 5.64
C GLY A 18 -6.93 16.63 7.06
N ASN A 19 -7.55 15.94 8.00
CA ASN A 19 -7.51 16.31 9.42
C ASN A 19 -6.20 15.93 10.10
N GLY A 20 -5.28 15.35 9.37
CA GLY A 20 -3.97 14.99 9.88
C GLY A 20 -3.15 14.38 8.76
N PRO A 21 -1.86 14.15 8.99
CA PRO A 21 -1.01 13.58 7.95
C PRO A 21 -1.37 12.13 7.69
N ARG A 22 -1.33 11.75 6.43
CA ARG A 22 -1.58 10.39 5.98
C ARG A 22 -0.57 10.01 4.93
N LEU A 23 -0.34 8.72 4.78
CA LEU A 23 0.47 8.22 3.68
C LEU A 23 -0.46 7.69 2.59
N MET A 24 -0.29 8.21 1.38
CA MET A 24 -1.02 7.70 0.22
C MET A 24 -0.18 6.60 -0.44
N ILE A 25 -0.82 5.48 -0.72
CA ILE A 25 -0.20 4.38 -1.46
C ILE A 25 -1.09 4.07 -2.64
N ARG A 26 -0.54 4.16 -3.84
CA ARG A 26 -1.29 3.91 -5.07
C ARG A 26 -0.61 2.81 -5.87
N ASP A 27 -1.39 1.81 -6.25
CA ASP A 27 -0.91 0.77 -7.15
C ASP A 27 -0.92 1.33 -8.57
N ALA A 28 0.26 1.43 -9.18
CA ALA A 28 0.40 2.03 -10.48
C ALA A 28 -0.22 1.17 -11.59
N ARG A 29 -0.47 -0.10 -11.32
CA ARG A 29 -0.98 -1.02 -12.34
C ARG A 29 -2.49 -0.92 -12.50
N ASN A 30 -3.22 -0.68 -11.42
CA ASN A 30 -4.68 -0.61 -11.50
C ASN A 30 -5.26 0.70 -10.97
N GLY A 31 -4.40 1.59 -10.48
CA GLY A 31 -4.83 2.89 -9.98
C GLY A 31 -5.48 2.87 -8.62
N ARG A 32 -5.58 1.71 -7.99
CA ARG A 32 -6.18 1.61 -6.67
C ARG A 32 -5.32 2.33 -5.64
N CYS A 33 -5.98 3.06 -4.75
CA CYS A 33 -5.30 3.95 -3.84
C CYS A 33 -5.85 3.77 -2.43
N VAL A 34 -4.97 3.85 -1.44
CA VAL A 34 -5.35 3.78 -0.04
C VAL A 34 -4.59 4.85 0.72
N PHE A 35 -5.21 5.36 1.78
CA PHE A 35 -4.60 6.33 2.67
C PHE A 35 -4.52 5.74 4.06
N LEU A 36 -3.34 5.75 4.64
CA LEU A 36 -3.10 5.18 5.97
C LEU A 36 -2.65 6.29 6.93
N ASP A 37 -3.27 6.33 8.09
CA ASP A 37 -2.88 7.29 9.12
C ASP A 37 -1.67 6.77 9.90
N PRO A 38 -1.07 7.60 10.78
CA PRO A 38 0.12 7.16 11.52
C PRO A 38 -0.10 5.93 12.38
N LEU A 39 -1.30 5.78 12.95
CA LEU A 39 -1.57 4.61 13.78
C LEU A 39 -1.60 3.33 12.93
N GLU A 40 -2.24 3.40 11.77
CA GLU A 40 -2.26 2.26 10.86
C GLU A 40 -0.86 1.91 10.37
N LEU A 41 -0.05 2.93 10.06
CA LEU A 41 1.32 2.69 9.63
C LEU A 41 2.16 2.07 10.73
N ALA A 42 1.98 2.53 11.97
CA ALA A 42 2.70 1.94 13.10
C ALA A 42 2.34 0.47 13.28
N ALA A 43 1.07 0.14 13.04
CA ALA A 43 0.64 -1.26 13.14
C ALA A 43 1.33 -2.13 12.09
N LEU A 44 1.60 -1.60 10.91
CA LEU A 44 2.26 -2.38 9.87
C LEU A 44 3.68 -2.79 10.23
N VAL A 45 4.31 -2.08 11.15
CA VAL A 45 5.66 -2.44 11.60
C VAL A 45 5.67 -3.81 12.27
N TRP A 46 4.55 -4.21 12.83
CA TRP A 46 4.41 -5.48 13.55
C TRP A 46 3.91 -6.62 12.66
N VAL A 47 3.51 -6.33 11.42
CA VAL A 47 3.02 -7.35 10.50
C VAL A 47 4.19 -8.19 10.03
N ARG A 48 4.03 -9.51 10.09
CA ARG A 48 5.03 -10.43 9.59
C ARG A 48 4.80 -10.71 8.11
N HIS A 49 5.87 -11.03 7.41
CA HIS A 49 5.79 -11.24 5.96
C HIS A 49 4.80 -12.34 5.58
N GLU A 50 4.74 -13.42 6.36
CA GLU A 50 3.81 -14.51 6.07
C GLU A 50 2.36 -14.09 6.22
N GLU A 51 2.08 -13.04 6.99
CA GLU A 51 0.73 -12.51 7.12
C GLU A 51 0.28 -11.76 5.87
N LEU A 52 1.22 -11.37 5.03
CA LEU A 52 0.89 -10.71 3.78
C LEU A 52 0.60 -11.67 2.64
N LEU A 53 0.95 -12.95 2.81
CA LEU A 53 0.83 -13.92 1.72
C LEU A 53 -0.57 -14.01 1.11
N PRO A 54 -1.66 -13.97 1.91
CA PRO A 54 -3.00 -14.01 1.30
C PRO A 54 -3.28 -12.84 0.37
N PHE A 55 -2.62 -11.71 0.59
CA PHE A 55 -2.80 -10.53 -0.24
C PHE A 55 -1.90 -10.54 -1.46
N LEU A 56 -0.89 -11.41 -1.47
CA LEU A 56 0.05 -11.52 -2.58
C LEU A 56 -0.37 -12.59 -3.59
N ASP A 57 -1.50 -13.24 -3.38
CA ASP A 57 -2.01 -14.28 -4.26
C ASP A 57 -2.22 -13.71 -5.66
N PRO A 58 -1.55 -14.25 -6.70
CA PRO A 58 -1.71 -13.74 -8.06
C PRO A 58 -3.16 -13.77 -8.55
N ALA A 59 -3.93 -14.78 -8.16
CA ALA A 59 -5.33 -14.86 -8.57
C ALA A 59 -6.13 -13.69 -7.98
N ARG A 60 -5.83 -13.30 -6.74
CA ARG A 60 -6.48 -12.15 -6.13
C ARG A 60 -6.08 -10.85 -6.81
N LEU A 61 -4.81 -10.73 -7.17
CA LEU A 61 -4.31 -9.55 -7.85
C LEU A 61 -4.93 -9.39 -9.24
N ASP A 62 -5.19 -10.49 -9.91
CA ASP A 62 -5.75 -10.48 -11.26
C ASP A 62 -7.23 -10.09 -11.26
N VAL A 63 -7.91 -10.26 -10.15
CA VAL A 63 -9.33 -9.95 -10.05
C VAL A 63 -9.56 -8.45 -9.96
N ALA A 64 -8.60 -7.70 -9.56
CA ALA A 64 -8.71 -6.25 -9.36
C ALA A 64 -8.97 -5.46 -10.67
#